data_0989c42ff0305eac6bfa784a82ce87f1
#
_entry.id   0989c42ff0305eac6bfa784a82ce87f1
#
_cell.length_a   1.000
_cell.length_b   1.000
_cell.length_c   1.000
_cell.angle_alpha   90.00
_cell.angle_beta   90.00
_cell.angle_gamma   90.00
#
_symmetry.space_group_name_H-M   'P 1'
#
loop_
_entity.id
_entity.type
_entity.pdbx_description
1 polymer ?
#
loop_
_entity_poly.entity_id
_entity_poly.type
_entity_poly.pdbx_seq_one_letter_code
_entity_poly.pdbx_strand_id
1 'polypeptide(L)'
;MIRHRCALLIVLAALTQLMTASTRASWNEGVVTSWDGAHIHYIESSRTISSEKHGSENHQPLLSVLFVPGYTMPAWIWEKQIGHFSAHYNVVAMDLRSQGESSKTGEGDYPVSHARDIKALIDQLHLAPVVLVGWSMAVTEIASYVEQFGTKGVAGIVLVDGVAGVDASPDYLKSTAEFLKNLQSNRLKVTSDFVRSIFRKQQPEEYIQRLISASMLTPTDSAVAVGLASATTDNRSALAGIDKPVLIVGATKRLLPNFQEMQKTIPGARLEFFDDAGHAVFVDDADKFNALLDQFVLAVNAR
;
A
#
# COMPACT_ATOMS: atom_id res chain seq x y z
N MET A 1 46.87 68.59 0.34
CA MET A 1 45.96 67.98 -0.62
C MET A 1 46.27 66.51 -0.74
N ILE A 2 45.61 65.65 0.04
CA ILE A 2 45.81 64.21 -0.01
C ILE A 2 44.41 63.59 -0.10
N ARG A 3 44.11 62.94 -1.24
CA ARG A 3 42.87 62.26 -1.52
C ARG A 3 42.96 60.84 -0.97
N HIS A 4 42.14 60.51 0.02
CA HIS A 4 41.93 59.15 0.45
C HIS A 4 40.81 58.49 -0.36
N ARG A 5 41.18 57.47 -1.11
CA ARG A 5 40.22 56.55 -1.76
C ARG A 5 39.89 55.43 -0.77
N CYS A 6 38.64 55.39 -0.28
CA CYS A 6 38.10 54.22 0.40
C CYS A 6 37.74 53.16 -0.64
N ALA A 7 38.39 52.01 -0.60
CA ALA A 7 37.99 50.83 -1.34
C ALA A 7 36.99 50.05 -0.51
N LEU A 8 35.74 49.94 -1.00
CA LEU A 8 34.69 49.13 -0.42
C LEU A 8 34.85 47.68 -0.90
N LEU A 9 35.27 46.80 -0.03
CA LEU A 9 35.35 45.34 -0.25
C LEU A 9 33.91 44.80 -0.07
N ILE A 10 33.24 44.42 -1.17
CA ILE A 10 32.02 43.66 -1.15
C ILE A 10 32.40 42.16 -1.05
N VAL A 11 32.20 41.60 0.13
CA VAL A 11 32.28 40.12 0.32
C VAL A 11 30.98 39.50 -0.13
N LEU A 12 30.97 38.92 -1.32
CA LEU A 12 29.87 38.08 -1.81
C LEU A 12 29.98 36.73 -1.11
N ALA A 13 29.19 36.53 -0.05
CA ALA A 13 29.00 35.21 0.54
C ALA A 13 28.04 34.42 -0.38
N ALA A 14 28.59 33.52 -1.21
CA ALA A 14 27.81 32.53 -1.95
C ALA A 14 27.30 31.47 -0.96
N LEU A 15 26.07 31.57 -0.51
CA LEU A 15 25.34 30.50 0.14
C LEU A 15 25.05 29.44 -0.94
N THR A 16 25.90 28.44 -1.04
CA THR A 16 25.56 27.18 -1.71
C THR A 16 24.56 26.44 -0.83
N GLN A 17 23.27 26.64 -1.08
CA GLN A 17 22.24 25.71 -0.62
C GLN A 17 22.49 24.37 -1.31
N LEU A 18 23.08 23.41 -0.58
CA LEU A 18 22.98 22.01 -0.93
C LEU A 18 21.49 21.65 -0.81
N MET A 19 20.77 21.74 -1.91
CA MET A 19 19.52 20.99 -2.06
C MET A 19 19.91 19.52 -2.08
N THR A 20 19.70 18.84 -0.97
CA THR A 20 19.62 17.38 -0.96
C THR A 20 18.40 17.02 -1.80
N ALA A 21 18.61 16.80 -3.10
CA ALA A 21 17.64 16.16 -3.93
C ALA A 21 17.39 14.80 -3.30
N SER A 22 16.26 14.64 -2.61
CA SER A 22 15.72 13.34 -2.27
C SER A 22 15.58 12.63 -3.62
N THR A 23 16.45 11.65 -3.87
CA THR A 23 16.34 10.80 -5.06
C THR A 23 15.02 10.07 -4.94
N ARG A 24 13.98 10.60 -5.60
CA ARG A 24 12.73 9.86 -5.78
C ARG A 24 13.09 8.53 -6.40
N ALA A 25 12.65 7.43 -5.79
CA ALA A 25 12.79 6.13 -6.40
C ALA A 25 12.20 6.20 -7.81
N SER A 26 12.99 5.90 -8.83
CA SER A 26 12.51 5.81 -10.19
C SER A 26 11.76 4.48 -10.33
N TRP A 27 10.50 4.56 -10.72
CA TRP A 27 9.70 3.39 -11.09
C TRP A 27 9.20 3.53 -12.52
N ASN A 28 8.86 2.42 -13.14
CA ASN A 28 8.11 2.36 -14.37
C ASN A 28 6.62 2.25 -14.05
N GLU A 29 5.80 2.77 -14.92
CA GLU A 29 4.35 2.65 -14.82
C GLU A 29 3.85 1.72 -15.92
N GLY A 30 2.84 0.92 -15.61
CA GLY A 30 2.24 0.00 -16.56
C GLY A 30 0.77 -0.24 -16.28
N VAL A 31 0.15 -0.98 -17.18
CA VAL A 31 -1.28 -1.33 -17.09
C VAL A 31 -1.44 -2.79 -17.46
N VAL A 32 -2.20 -3.53 -16.66
CA VAL A 32 -2.71 -4.86 -17.05
C VAL A 32 -4.21 -4.78 -17.34
N THR A 33 -4.70 -5.67 -18.19
CA THR A 33 -6.14 -5.76 -18.47
C THR A 33 -6.75 -6.86 -17.61
N SER A 34 -7.73 -6.49 -16.79
CA SER A 34 -8.44 -7.42 -15.93
C SER A 34 -9.46 -8.28 -16.69
N TRP A 35 -10.08 -9.22 -16.01
CA TRP A 35 -11.01 -10.23 -16.54
C TRP A 35 -12.23 -9.65 -17.28
N ASP A 36 -12.64 -8.44 -16.97
CA ASP A 36 -13.79 -7.72 -17.51
C ASP A 36 -13.39 -6.56 -18.46
N GLY A 37 -12.09 -6.45 -18.80
CA GLY A 37 -11.55 -5.40 -19.64
C GLY A 37 -11.15 -4.13 -18.90
N ALA A 38 -11.30 -4.05 -17.58
CA ALA A 38 -10.80 -2.94 -16.78
C ALA A 38 -9.27 -2.87 -16.84
N HIS A 39 -8.72 -1.68 -17.00
CA HIS A 39 -7.29 -1.44 -16.98
C HIS A 39 -6.85 -1.15 -15.55
N ILE A 40 -5.96 -1.96 -15.02
CA ILE A 40 -5.41 -1.85 -13.68
C ILE A 40 -3.99 -1.31 -13.77
N HIS A 41 -3.82 -0.09 -13.30
CA HIS A 41 -2.52 0.59 -13.26
C HIS A 41 -1.64 0.01 -12.16
N TYR A 42 -0.35 -0.03 -12.41
CA TYR A 42 0.67 -0.38 -11.44
C TYR A 42 1.94 0.43 -11.64
N ILE A 43 2.73 0.51 -10.60
CA ILE A 43 4.10 1.00 -10.63
C ILE A 43 5.02 -0.15 -10.26
N GLU A 44 6.13 -0.27 -10.97
CA GLU A 44 7.16 -1.26 -10.69
C GLU A 44 8.53 -0.61 -10.62
N SER A 45 9.36 -1.06 -9.69
CA SER A 45 10.76 -0.72 -9.73
C SER A 45 11.48 -1.68 -10.66
N SER A 46 11.97 -1.18 -11.79
CA SER A 46 12.85 -1.98 -12.62
C SER A 46 14.16 -2.22 -11.88
N ARG A 47 14.36 -3.45 -11.41
CA ARG A 47 15.72 -3.89 -11.10
C ARG A 47 16.48 -3.85 -12.41
N THR A 48 17.46 -2.94 -12.51
CA THR A 48 18.50 -3.06 -13.54
C THR A 48 19.26 -4.33 -13.20
N ILE A 49 18.85 -5.46 -13.78
CA ILE A 49 19.64 -6.69 -13.75
C ILE A 49 20.89 -6.30 -14.52
N SER A 50 21.97 -5.96 -13.81
CA SER A 50 23.27 -5.84 -14.44
C SER A 50 23.52 -7.18 -15.15
N SER A 51 23.67 -7.12 -16.45
CA SER A 51 23.85 -8.26 -17.37
C SER A 51 25.09 -9.11 -17.09
N GLU A 52 25.73 -8.94 -15.95
CA GLU A 52 27.04 -9.53 -15.62
C GLU A 52 26.98 -10.89 -14.91
N LYS A 53 25.80 -11.50 -14.71
CA LYS A 53 25.70 -12.87 -14.16
C LYS A 53 24.90 -13.81 -15.08
N HIS A 54 25.27 -13.88 -16.35
CA HIS A 54 24.89 -14.99 -17.21
C HIS A 54 25.92 -16.12 -17.03
N GLY A 55 25.69 -17.01 -16.07
CA GLY A 55 26.63 -18.11 -15.82
C GLY A 55 26.18 -19.20 -14.87
N SER A 56 24.93 -19.22 -14.38
CA SER A 56 24.46 -20.38 -13.61
C SER A 56 23.08 -20.84 -14.10
N GLU A 57 23.00 -22.10 -14.51
CA GLU A 57 21.82 -22.78 -15.07
C GLU A 57 20.70 -23.06 -14.04
N ASN A 58 20.74 -22.46 -12.85
CA ASN A 58 19.71 -22.58 -11.81
C ASN A 58 19.03 -21.22 -11.58
N HIS A 59 18.17 -20.82 -12.54
CA HIS A 59 17.30 -19.65 -12.35
C HIS A 59 16.11 -20.03 -11.47
N GLN A 60 16.24 -19.91 -10.15
CA GLN A 60 15.04 -19.82 -9.32
C GLN A 60 14.32 -18.50 -9.68
N PRO A 61 12.99 -18.52 -9.86
CA PRO A 61 12.24 -17.31 -10.11
C PRO A 61 12.47 -16.32 -8.96
N LEU A 62 12.71 -15.06 -9.31
CA LEU A 62 12.92 -14.01 -8.32
C LEU A 62 11.64 -13.79 -7.52
N LEU A 63 11.76 -13.80 -6.18
CA LEU A 63 10.64 -13.46 -5.32
C LEU A 63 10.14 -12.05 -5.61
N SER A 64 8.83 -11.91 -5.81
CA SER A 64 8.18 -10.62 -6.01
C SER A 64 7.50 -10.15 -4.72
N VAL A 65 7.38 -8.83 -4.56
CA VAL A 65 6.58 -8.20 -3.50
C VAL A 65 5.52 -7.33 -4.15
N LEU A 66 4.24 -7.65 -3.91
CA LEU A 66 3.11 -6.88 -4.41
C LEU A 66 2.45 -6.11 -3.28
N PHE A 67 2.48 -4.78 -3.38
CA PHE A 67 1.83 -3.87 -2.46
C PHE A 67 0.43 -3.49 -2.95
N VAL A 68 -0.57 -3.68 -2.10
CA VAL A 68 -1.98 -3.33 -2.36
C VAL A 68 -2.39 -2.23 -1.38
N PRO A 69 -2.78 -1.04 -1.86
CA PRO A 69 -3.10 0.09 -1.00
C PRO A 69 -4.50 -0.02 -0.39
N GLY A 70 -4.75 0.80 0.62
CA GLY A 70 -6.06 0.94 1.25
C GLY A 70 -7.03 1.83 0.47
N TYR A 71 -8.15 2.14 1.12
CA TYR A 71 -9.27 2.91 0.59
C TYR A 71 -8.85 4.24 -0.06
N THR A 72 -9.14 4.38 -1.35
CA THR A 72 -8.85 5.52 -2.21
C THR A 72 -7.38 5.97 -2.29
N MET A 73 -6.45 5.14 -1.81
CA MET A 73 -5.03 5.48 -1.82
C MET A 73 -4.34 5.01 -3.11
N PRO A 74 -3.38 5.80 -3.60
CA PRO A 74 -2.62 5.46 -4.80
C PRO A 74 -1.51 4.46 -4.51
N ALA A 75 -1.08 3.72 -5.56
CA ALA A 75 0.05 2.79 -5.50
C ALA A 75 1.32 3.42 -4.92
N TRP A 76 1.62 4.68 -5.28
CA TRP A 76 2.83 5.37 -4.84
C TRP A 76 2.84 5.73 -3.34
N ILE A 77 1.77 5.49 -2.57
CA ILE A 77 1.83 5.63 -1.11
C ILE A 77 2.91 4.73 -0.50
N TRP A 78 3.28 3.66 -1.22
CA TRP A 78 4.33 2.71 -0.89
C TRP A 78 5.73 3.14 -1.35
N GLU A 79 5.94 4.41 -1.75
CA GLU A 79 7.20 4.89 -2.35
C GLU A 79 8.45 4.58 -1.51
N LYS A 80 8.34 4.62 -0.16
CA LYS A 80 9.45 4.28 0.75
C LYS A 80 9.79 2.79 0.71
N GLN A 81 8.79 1.93 0.60
CA GLN A 81 8.94 0.48 0.50
C GLN A 81 9.46 0.08 -0.87
N ILE A 82 8.92 0.66 -1.94
CA ILE A 82 9.40 0.44 -3.30
C ILE A 82 10.88 0.78 -3.38
N GLY A 83 11.28 1.96 -2.88
CA GLY A 83 12.68 2.37 -2.88
C GLY A 83 13.60 1.42 -2.10
N HIS A 84 13.14 0.92 -0.95
CA HIS A 84 13.91 0.04 -0.08
C HIS A 84 14.08 -1.37 -0.69
N PHE A 85 12.98 -1.98 -1.16
CA PHE A 85 12.96 -3.38 -1.59
C PHE A 85 13.46 -3.59 -3.04
N SER A 86 13.46 -2.54 -3.86
CA SER A 86 13.83 -2.60 -5.29
C SER A 86 15.25 -3.10 -5.56
N ALA A 87 16.17 -2.95 -4.60
CA ALA A 87 17.54 -3.43 -4.74
C ALA A 87 17.65 -4.97 -4.79
N HIS A 88 16.68 -5.69 -4.20
CA HIS A 88 16.77 -7.13 -3.96
C HIS A 88 15.61 -7.95 -4.52
N TYR A 89 14.46 -7.34 -4.75
CA TYR A 89 13.22 -8.02 -5.14
C TYR A 89 12.59 -7.37 -6.37
N ASN A 90 11.72 -8.11 -7.06
CA ASN A 90 10.81 -7.53 -8.02
C ASN A 90 9.65 -6.88 -7.23
N VAL A 91 9.55 -5.56 -7.27
CA VAL A 91 8.59 -4.81 -6.46
C VAL A 91 7.54 -4.16 -7.33
N VAL A 92 6.29 -4.45 -7.03
CA VAL A 92 5.12 -3.89 -7.72
C VAL A 92 4.16 -3.31 -6.69
N ALA A 93 3.58 -2.16 -6.98
CA ALA A 93 2.44 -1.63 -6.25
C ALA A 93 1.33 -1.28 -7.25
N MET A 94 0.08 -1.60 -6.92
CA MET A 94 -1.05 -1.41 -7.81
C MET A 94 -1.99 -0.30 -7.34
N ASP A 95 -2.67 0.33 -8.28
CA ASP A 95 -3.90 1.06 -7.99
C ASP A 95 -5.08 0.10 -8.13
N LEU A 96 -5.91 -0.01 -7.10
CA LEU A 96 -7.15 -0.78 -7.20
C LEU A 96 -8.09 -0.15 -8.25
N ARG A 97 -8.97 -0.94 -8.85
CA ARG A 97 -9.94 -0.40 -9.83
C ARG A 97 -10.71 0.77 -9.24
N SER A 98 -11.11 1.72 -10.08
CA SER A 98 -11.72 2.99 -9.75
C SER A 98 -10.88 3.93 -8.89
N GLN A 99 -9.69 3.51 -8.44
CA GLN A 99 -8.78 4.31 -7.62
C GLN A 99 -7.52 4.69 -8.42
N GLY A 100 -6.75 5.68 -7.92
CA GLY A 100 -5.52 6.13 -8.57
C GLY A 100 -5.66 6.32 -10.09
N GLU A 101 -4.75 5.76 -10.87
CA GLU A 101 -4.73 5.84 -12.34
C GLU A 101 -5.43 4.63 -13.02
N SER A 102 -5.98 3.68 -12.25
CA SER A 102 -6.77 2.57 -12.78
C SER A 102 -8.08 3.05 -13.39
N SER A 103 -8.67 2.25 -14.30
CA SER A 103 -9.96 2.50 -14.93
C SER A 103 -11.03 2.87 -13.92
N LYS A 104 -11.79 3.91 -14.19
CA LYS A 104 -12.97 4.29 -13.43
C LYS A 104 -14.15 3.50 -13.97
N THR A 105 -14.43 2.37 -13.32
CA THR A 105 -15.48 1.44 -13.74
C THR A 105 -16.81 1.81 -13.07
N GLY A 106 -17.92 1.62 -13.76
CA GLY A 106 -19.24 1.79 -13.16
C GLY A 106 -19.67 0.61 -12.28
N GLU A 107 -18.89 -0.48 -12.28
CA GLU A 107 -19.15 -1.72 -11.57
C GLU A 107 -17.86 -2.33 -11.05
N GLY A 108 -17.96 -3.26 -10.09
CA GLY A 108 -16.80 -4.01 -9.60
C GLY A 108 -16.04 -3.37 -8.45
N ASP A 109 -16.59 -2.33 -7.85
CA ASP A 109 -16.00 -1.63 -6.70
C ASP A 109 -16.22 -2.42 -5.38
N TYR A 110 -15.79 -3.70 -5.36
CA TYR A 110 -15.95 -4.59 -4.21
C TYR A 110 -14.85 -5.68 -4.16
N PRO A 111 -14.59 -6.30 -3.00
CA PRO A 111 -13.44 -7.18 -2.78
C PRO A 111 -13.32 -8.35 -3.75
N VAL A 112 -14.45 -8.93 -4.19
CA VAL A 112 -14.43 -10.07 -5.14
C VAL A 112 -13.82 -9.66 -6.49
N SER A 113 -14.10 -8.47 -7.00
CA SER A 113 -13.53 -7.96 -8.25
C SER A 113 -12.09 -7.50 -8.06
N HIS A 114 -11.78 -6.82 -6.95
CA HIS A 114 -10.41 -6.41 -6.61
C HIS A 114 -9.48 -7.64 -6.49
N ALA A 115 -9.95 -8.74 -5.92
CA ALA A 115 -9.21 -9.99 -5.85
C ALA A 115 -8.88 -10.57 -7.24
N ARG A 116 -9.80 -10.45 -8.20
CA ARG A 116 -9.56 -10.83 -9.61
C ARG A 116 -8.56 -9.90 -10.29
N ASP A 117 -8.58 -8.61 -9.96
CA ASP A 117 -7.60 -7.65 -10.45
C ASP A 117 -6.19 -7.97 -9.94
N ILE A 118 -6.07 -8.29 -8.65
CA ILE A 118 -4.82 -8.76 -8.04
C ILE A 118 -4.33 -10.03 -8.77
N LYS A 119 -5.24 -10.97 -9.03
CA LYS A 119 -4.90 -12.21 -9.77
C LYS A 119 -4.43 -11.91 -11.19
N ALA A 120 -5.11 -11.04 -11.91
CA ALA A 120 -4.73 -10.65 -13.27
C ALA A 120 -3.34 -10.02 -13.31
N LEU A 121 -3.02 -9.16 -12.33
CA LEU A 121 -1.71 -8.53 -12.20
C LEU A 121 -0.61 -9.58 -11.93
N ILE A 122 -0.82 -10.50 -10.98
CA ILE A 122 0.12 -11.57 -10.66
C ILE A 122 0.41 -12.43 -11.90
N ASP A 123 -0.62 -12.79 -12.64
CA ASP A 123 -0.50 -13.67 -13.81
C ASP A 123 0.19 -13.00 -14.98
N GLN A 124 -0.23 -11.78 -15.34
CA GLN A 124 0.29 -11.09 -16.54
C GLN A 124 1.72 -10.58 -16.35
N LEU A 125 2.09 -10.21 -15.12
CA LEU A 125 3.46 -9.79 -14.79
C LEU A 125 4.34 -10.95 -14.30
N HIS A 126 3.80 -12.18 -14.25
CA HIS A 126 4.53 -13.38 -13.81
C HIS A 126 5.18 -13.21 -12.43
N LEU A 127 4.44 -12.64 -11.46
CA LEU A 127 4.98 -12.29 -10.16
C LEU A 127 5.20 -13.49 -9.22
N ALA A 128 4.70 -14.67 -9.54
CA ALA A 128 4.87 -15.84 -8.66
C ALA A 128 6.31 -16.38 -8.71
N PRO A 129 6.94 -16.68 -7.55
CA PRO A 129 6.41 -16.60 -6.20
C PRO A 129 6.27 -15.15 -5.71
N VAL A 130 5.15 -14.82 -5.02
CA VAL A 130 4.86 -13.44 -4.60
C VAL A 130 4.53 -13.34 -3.10
N VAL A 131 5.06 -12.31 -2.44
CA VAL A 131 4.59 -11.87 -1.13
C VAL A 131 3.51 -10.79 -1.35
N LEU A 132 2.30 -11.05 -0.86
CA LEU A 132 1.19 -10.09 -0.91
C LEU A 132 1.21 -9.20 0.33
N VAL A 133 1.29 -7.89 0.15
CA VAL A 133 1.28 -6.91 1.24
C VAL A 133 0.05 -6.04 1.06
N GLY A 134 -0.96 -6.20 1.93
CA GLY A 134 -2.19 -5.42 1.88
C GLY A 134 -2.38 -4.54 3.10
N TRP A 135 -2.72 -3.27 2.86
CA TRP A 135 -2.95 -2.32 3.91
C TRP A 135 -4.43 -1.95 4.04
N SER A 136 -4.92 -1.89 5.31
CA SER A 136 -6.28 -1.39 5.61
C SER A 136 -7.35 -2.23 4.91
N MET A 137 -8.14 -1.63 4.05
CA MET A 137 -9.14 -2.28 3.20
C MET A 137 -8.56 -3.47 2.41
N ALA A 138 -7.32 -3.36 1.91
CA ALA A 138 -6.69 -4.43 1.14
C ALA A 138 -6.53 -5.75 1.90
N VAL A 139 -6.69 -5.77 3.22
CA VAL A 139 -6.74 -7.02 4.01
C VAL A 139 -7.96 -7.86 3.61
N THR A 140 -9.12 -7.21 3.41
CA THR A 140 -10.34 -7.87 2.91
C THR A 140 -10.17 -8.33 1.45
N GLU A 141 -9.47 -7.54 0.62
CA GLU A 141 -9.18 -7.87 -0.77
C GLU A 141 -8.27 -9.12 -0.88
N ILE A 142 -7.23 -9.20 -0.04
CA ILE A 142 -6.34 -10.37 0.02
C ILE A 142 -7.09 -11.59 0.57
N ALA A 143 -7.94 -11.42 1.58
CA ALA A 143 -8.77 -12.51 2.07
C ALA A 143 -9.73 -13.03 0.98
N SER A 144 -10.34 -12.13 0.20
CA SER A 144 -11.15 -12.48 -0.96
C SER A 144 -10.33 -13.16 -2.07
N TYR A 145 -9.08 -12.75 -2.27
CA TYR A 145 -8.16 -13.43 -3.18
C TYR A 145 -7.91 -14.89 -2.73
N VAL A 146 -7.62 -15.09 -1.45
CA VAL A 146 -7.41 -16.44 -0.89
C VAL A 146 -8.67 -17.31 -1.02
N GLU A 147 -9.84 -16.73 -0.77
CA GLU A 147 -11.12 -17.43 -0.92
C GLU A 147 -11.37 -17.93 -2.35
N GLN A 148 -11.05 -17.11 -3.36
CA GLN A 148 -11.33 -17.43 -4.76
C GLN A 148 -10.24 -18.29 -5.42
N PHE A 149 -8.98 -18.07 -5.08
CA PHE A 149 -7.83 -18.62 -5.82
C PHE A 149 -6.89 -19.46 -4.96
N GLY A 150 -7.11 -19.49 -3.63
CA GLY A 150 -6.18 -20.12 -2.71
C GLY A 150 -4.83 -19.40 -2.65
N THR A 151 -3.81 -20.13 -2.22
CA THR A 151 -2.47 -19.58 -1.97
C THR A 151 -1.40 -20.10 -2.94
N LYS A 152 -1.80 -20.76 -4.04
CA LYS A 152 -0.85 -21.24 -5.06
C LYS A 152 -0.09 -20.05 -5.69
N GLY A 153 1.25 -20.13 -5.67
CA GLY A 153 2.11 -19.05 -6.17
C GLY A 153 2.31 -17.91 -5.17
N VAL A 154 1.58 -17.90 -4.04
CA VAL A 154 1.84 -16.99 -2.92
C VAL A 154 2.94 -17.59 -2.05
N ALA A 155 3.97 -16.81 -1.77
CA ALA A 155 5.08 -17.20 -0.90
C ALA A 155 4.85 -16.79 0.56
N GLY A 156 4.15 -15.68 0.79
CA GLY A 156 3.78 -15.17 2.11
C GLY A 156 2.77 -14.03 2.02
N ILE A 157 2.15 -13.69 3.13
CA ILE A 157 1.14 -12.62 3.20
C ILE A 157 1.46 -11.68 4.36
N VAL A 158 1.36 -10.37 4.13
CA VAL A 158 1.50 -9.33 5.14
C VAL A 158 0.23 -8.51 5.19
N LEU A 159 -0.44 -8.53 6.34
CA LEU A 159 -1.70 -7.84 6.59
C LEU A 159 -1.46 -6.63 7.47
N VAL A 160 -1.56 -5.42 6.89
CA VAL A 160 -1.13 -4.17 7.55
C VAL A 160 -2.35 -3.36 7.99
N ASP A 161 -2.52 -3.24 9.28
CA ASP A 161 -3.50 -2.38 9.99
C ASP A 161 -4.92 -2.43 9.41
N GLY A 162 -5.38 -3.63 9.05
CA GLY A 162 -6.71 -3.90 8.50
C GLY A 162 -7.27 -5.23 9.03
N VAL A 163 -8.53 -5.45 8.78
CA VAL A 163 -9.25 -6.66 9.23
C VAL A 163 -10.02 -7.28 8.07
N ALA A 164 -10.16 -8.60 8.08
CA ALA A 164 -10.88 -9.34 7.03
C ALA A 164 -12.37 -9.55 7.35
N GLY A 165 -12.87 -8.95 8.43
CA GLY A 165 -14.23 -9.13 8.91
C GLY A 165 -14.99 -7.84 9.12
N VAL A 166 -16.26 -7.98 9.39
CA VAL A 166 -17.20 -6.87 9.62
C VAL A 166 -17.38 -6.64 11.12
N ASP A 167 -17.33 -5.38 11.54
CA ASP A 167 -17.88 -4.95 12.82
C ASP A 167 -19.37 -4.61 12.61
N ALA A 168 -20.23 -5.53 13.02
CA ALA A 168 -21.69 -5.36 12.90
C ALA A 168 -22.29 -4.57 14.07
N SER A 169 -21.48 -3.92 14.93
CA SER A 169 -22.00 -3.11 16.02
C SER A 169 -22.82 -1.92 15.48
N PRO A 170 -23.93 -1.55 16.16
CA PRO A 170 -24.76 -0.42 15.74
C PRO A 170 -23.96 0.89 15.59
N ASP A 171 -22.99 1.12 16.46
CA ASP A 171 -22.16 2.32 16.42
C ASP A 171 -21.24 2.36 15.20
N TYR A 172 -20.64 1.23 14.83
CA TYR A 172 -19.83 1.14 13.62
C TYR A 172 -20.68 1.35 12.36
N LEU A 173 -21.82 0.68 12.27
CA LEU A 173 -22.74 0.83 11.12
C LEU A 173 -23.26 2.27 11.00
N LYS A 174 -23.59 2.91 12.11
CA LYS A 174 -24.00 4.32 12.13
C LYS A 174 -22.87 5.25 11.68
N SER A 175 -21.67 5.07 12.21
CA SER A 175 -20.52 5.90 11.84
C SER A 175 -20.13 5.73 10.37
N THR A 176 -20.23 4.51 9.84
CA THR A 176 -20.02 4.22 8.43
C THR A 176 -21.07 4.92 7.57
N ALA A 177 -22.36 4.82 7.91
CA ALA A 177 -23.42 5.50 7.18
C ALA A 177 -23.25 7.03 7.18
N GLU A 178 -22.85 7.61 8.31
CA GLU A 178 -22.56 9.04 8.42
C GLU A 178 -21.34 9.43 7.56
N PHE A 179 -20.28 8.63 7.58
CA PHE A 179 -19.11 8.84 6.72
C PHE A 179 -19.51 8.85 5.24
N LEU A 180 -20.24 7.83 4.77
CA LEU A 180 -20.66 7.71 3.38
C LEU A 180 -21.59 8.85 2.96
N LYS A 181 -22.53 9.26 3.81
CA LYS A 181 -23.39 10.44 3.60
C LYS A 181 -22.57 11.72 3.47
N ASN A 182 -21.60 11.92 4.36
CA ASN A 182 -20.75 13.11 4.35
C ASN A 182 -19.83 13.11 3.13
N LEU A 183 -19.37 11.94 2.67
CA LEU A 183 -18.59 11.77 1.46
C LEU A 183 -19.35 12.25 0.22
N GLN A 184 -20.66 11.96 0.12
CA GLN A 184 -21.52 12.43 -0.96
C GLN A 184 -21.78 13.94 -0.91
N SER A 185 -21.90 14.52 0.28
CA SER A 185 -22.26 15.93 0.46
C SER A 185 -21.05 16.88 0.49
N ASN A 186 -19.87 16.42 0.90
CA ASN A 186 -18.66 17.23 1.01
C ASN A 186 -17.38 16.41 0.77
N ARG A 187 -17.25 15.88 -0.45
CA ARG A 187 -16.19 14.96 -0.86
C ARG A 187 -14.79 15.44 -0.47
N LEU A 188 -14.45 16.68 -0.83
CA LEU A 188 -13.10 17.23 -0.59
C LEU A 188 -12.78 17.30 0.92
N LYS A 189 -13.71 17.82 1.73
CA LYS A 189 -13.48 17.93 3.17
C LYS A 189 -13.29 16.57 3.82
N VAL A 190 -14.19 15.63 3.52
CA VAL A 190 -14.13 14.28 4.09
C VAL A 190 -12.85 13.55 3.68
N THR A 191 -12.45 13.67 2.41
CA THR A 191 -11.18 13.11 1.93
C THR A 191 -9.98 13.76 2.61
N SER A 192 -9.97 15.09 2.76
CA SER A 192 -8.88 15.80 3.43
C SER A 192 -8.74 15.36 4.89
N ASP A 193 -9.87 15.29 5.61
CA ASP A 193 -9.88 14.85 7.01
C ASP A 193 -9.41 13.40 7.14
N PHE A 194 -9.87 12.52 6.25
CA PHE A 194 -9.46 11.11 6.21
C PHE A 194 -7.96 10.97 5.96
N VAL A 195 -7.42 11.61 4.92
CA VAL A 195 -5.99 11.54 4.58
C VAL A 195 -5.12 12.03 5.73
N ARG A 196 -5.54 13.09 6.43
CA ARG A 196 -4.79 13.59 7.60
C ARG A 196 -4.87 12.63 8.78
N SER A 197 -5.99 11.94 8.96
CA SER A 197 -6.23 11.06 10.10
C SER A 197 -5.47 9.73 10.05
N ILE A 198 -4.97 9.31 8.88
CA ILE A 198 -4.22 8.05 8.76
C ILE A 198 -2.79 8.13 9.32
N PHE A 199 -2.29 9.32 9.59
CA PHE A 199 -0.95 9.55 10.15
C PHE A 199 -1.02 9.95 11.62
N ARG A 200 -0.12 9.43 12.41
CA ARG A 200 0.15 9.89 13.78
C ARG A 200 1.29 10.90 13.81
N LYS A 201 2.30 10.69 12.96
CA LYS A 201 3.44 11.60 12.81
C LYS A 201 3.12 12.67 11.77
N GLN A 202 3.59 13.89 12.02
CA GLN A 202 3.40 14.98 11.07
C GLN A 202 4.10 14.66 9.74
N GLN A 203 3.35 14.77 8.65
CA GLN A 203 3.86 14.63 7.30
C GLN A 203 4.00 16.01 6.62
N PRO A 204 4.90 16.17 5.64
CA PRO A 204 4.98 17.41 4.85
C PRO A 204 3.63 17.74 4.19
N GLU A 205 3.23 19.01 4.24
CA GLU A 205 1.93 19.42 3.69
C GLU A 205 1.81 19.12 2.19
N GLU A 206 2.90 19.24 1.44
CA GLU A 206 2.95 18.87 0.02
C GLU A 206 2.60 17.40 -0.20
N TYR A 207 3.12 16.50 0.65
CA TYR A 207 2.80 15.07 0.61
C TYR A 207 1.32 14.81 0.91
N ILE A 208 0.77 15.48 1.92
CA ILE A 208 -0.65 15.40 2.27
C ILE A 208 -1.53 15.87 1.11
N GLN A 209 -1.21 17.04 0.51
CA GLN A 209 -1.99 17.57 -0.61
C GLN A 209 -1.91 16.68 -1.85
N ARG A 210 -0.76 16.06 -2.11
CA ARG A 210 -0.59 15.07 -3.17
C ARG A 210 -1.47 13.84 -2.94
N LEU A 211 -1.55 13.32 -1.70
CA LEU A 211 -2.43 12.20 -1.35
C LEU A 211 -3.90 12.56 -1.48
N ILE A 212 -4.31 13.74 -1.00
CA ILE A 212 -5.70 14.23 -1.17
C ILE A 212 -6.05 14.26 -2.65
N SER A 213 -5.19 14.85 -3.48
CA SER A 213 -5.41 14.95 -4.93
C SER A 213 -5.54 13.57 -5.59
N ALA A 214 -4.67 12.62 -5.24
CA ALA A 214 -4.74 11.25 -5.74
C ALA A 214 -6.01 10.52 -5.27
N SER A 215 -6.40 10.66 -4.00
CA SER A 215 -7.64 10.09 -3.49
C SER A 215 -8.89 10.66 -4.18
N MET A 216 -8.83 11.93 -4.60
CA MET A 216 -9.92 12.59 -5.34
C MET A 216 -10.07 12.08 -6.79
N LEU A 217 -9.09 11.35 -7.35
CA LEU A 217 -9.22 10.67 -8.65
C LEU A 217 -10.26 9.55 -8.60
N THR A 218 -10.55 8.99 -7.42
CA THR A 218 -11.65 8.04 -7.24
C THR A 218 -12.98 8.79 -7.33
N PRO A 219 -13.88 8.47 -8.27
CA PRO A 219 -15.21 9.07 -8.33
C PRO A 219 -15.97 8.91 -7.02
N THR A 220 -16.83 9.87 -6.68
CA THR A 220 -17.55 9.84 -5.40
C THR A 220 -18.42 8.58 -5.26
N ASP A 221 -19.09 8.17 -6.32
CA ASP A 221 -19.95 6.99 -6.29
C ASP A 221 -19.11 5.70 -6.08
N SER A 222 -17.97 5.59 -6.76
CA SER A 222 -17.03 4.49 -6.53
C SER A 222 -16.47 4.52 -5.11
N ALA A 223 -16.10 5.69 -4.58
CA ALA A 223 -15.63 5.81 -3.20
C ALA A 223 -16.71 5.37 -2.19
N VAL A 224 -17.97 5.70 -2.44
CA VAL A 224 -19.11 5.24 -1.62
C VAL A 224 -19.30 3.72 -1.74
N ALA A 225 -19.26 3.18 -2.96
CA ALA A 225 -19.42 1.74 -3.21
C ALA A 225 -18.31 0.93 -2.55
N VAL A 226 -17.04 1.32 -2.73
CA VAL A 226 -15.87 0.70 -2.10
C VAL A 226 -15.97 0.77 -0.57
N GLY A 227 -16.33 1.94 -0.01
CA GLY A 227 -16.47 2.11 1.44
C GLY A 227 -17.58 1.25 2.03
N LEU A 228 -18.72 1.15 1.34
CA LEU A 228 -19.83 0.27 1.75
C LEU A 228 -19.43 -1.21 1.66
N ALA A 229 -18.82 -1.62 0.54
CA ALA A 229 -18.36 -2.99 0.35
C ALA A 229 -17.34 -3.41 1.43
N SER A 230 -16.37 -2.55 1.72
CA SER A 230 -15.39 -2.79 2.78
C SER A 230 -16.03 -2.93 4.17
N ALA A 231 -17.10 -2.18 4.45
CA ALA A 231 -17.80 -2.22 5.73
C ALA A 231 -18.78 -3.41 5.87
N THR A 232 -19.13 -4.08 4.78
CA THR A 232 -20.16 -5.14 4.76
C THR A 232 -19.66 -6.50 4.31
N THR A 233 -18.42 -6.61 3.80
CA THR A 233 -17.85 -7.87 3.36
C THR A 233 -17.13 -8.58 4.50
N ASP A 234 -17.48 -9.82 4.75
CA ASP A 234 -16.85 -10.69 5.76
C ASP A 234 -16.14 -11.87 5.08
N ASN A 235 -14.83 -11.80 5.00
CA ASN A 235 -13.98 -12.86 4.44
C ASN A 235 -13.15 -13.59 5.53
N ARG A 236 -13.55 -13.53 6.80
CA ARG A 236 -12.82 -14.21 7.90
C ARG A 236 -12.71 -15.70 7.70
N SER A 237 -13.69 -16.33 7.04
CA SER A 237 -13.66 -17.77 6.72
C SER A 237 -12.47 -18.18 5.87
N ALA A 238 -11.97 -17.29 5.00
CA ALA A 238 -10.81 -17.54 4.16
C ALA A 238 -9.49 -17.62 4.94
N LEU A 239 -9.42 -16.99 6.11
CA LEU A 239 -8.17 -16.88 6.89
C LEU A 239 -7.67 -18.24 7.39
N ALA A 240 -8.55 -19.13 7.78
CA ALA A 240 -8.18 -20.47 8.26
C ALA A 240 -7.57 -21.36 7.18
N GLY A 241 -7.82 -21.04 5.91
CA GLY A 241 -7.29 -21.75 4.75
C GLY A 241 -5.90 -21.28 4.30
N ILE A 242 -5.32 -20.27 4.94
CA ILE A 242 -3.99 -19.77 4.58
C ILE A 242 -2.93 -20.75 5.10
N ASP A 243 -2.23 -21.41 4.18
CA ASP A 243 -1.15 -22.36 4.43
C ASP A 243 0.26 -21.76 4.27
N LYS A 244 0.34 -20.45 4.13
CA LYS A 244 1.58 -19.69 3.95
C LYS A 244 1.95 -18.89 5.20
N PRO A 245 3.23 -18.52 5.37
CA PRO A 245 3.62 -17.57 6.41
C PRO A 245 2.79 -16.29 6.35
N VAL A 246 2.31 -15.84 7.51
CA VAL A 246 1.58 -14.57 7.63
C VAL A 246 2.20 -13.68 8.69
N LEU A 247 2.37 -12.41 8.33
CA LEU A 247 2.73 -11.33 9.25
C LEU A 247 1.54 -10.36 9.33
N ILE A 248 1.04 -10.15 10.54
CA ILE A 248 0.04 -9.11 10.84
C ILE A 248 0.79 -7.95 11.47
N VAL A 249 0.62 -6.75 10.91
CA VAL A 249 1.20 -5.51 11.45
C VAL A 249 0.06 -4.60 11.87
N GLY A 250 -0.03 -4.31 13.16
CA GLY A 250 -1.07 -3.43 13.72
C GLY A 250 -0.48 -2.12 14.25
N ALA A 251 -1.26 -1.03 14.18
CA ALA A 251 -0.97 0.26 14.79
C ALA A 251 -2.22 0.89 15.42
N THR A 252 -3.39 0.60 14.90
CA THR A 252 -4.67 1.11 15.39
C THR A 252 -5.13 0.34 16.63
N LYS A 253 -4.96 0.94 17.82
CA LYS A 253 -5.23 0.28 19.13
C LYS A 253 -6.64 -0.32 19.24
N ARG A 254 -7.65 0.35 18.72
CA ARG A 254 -9.03 -0.15 18.76
C ARG A 254 -9.22 -1.47 17.97
N LEU A 255 -8.34 -1.76 17.01
CA LEU A 255 -8.37 -2.98 16.21
C LEU A 255 -7.50 -4.11 16.79
N LEU A 256 -6.77 -3.88 17.87
CA LEU A 256 -5.90 -4.89 18.46
C LEU A 256 -6.62 -6.22 18.78
N PRO A 257 -7.84 -6.25 19.32
CA PRO A 257 -8.58 -7.51 19.50
C PRO A 257 -8.83 -8.28 18.19
N ASN A 258 -9.12 -7.56 17.09
CA ASN A 258 -9.32 -8.18 15.78
C ASN A 258 -8.00 -8.74 15.22
N PHE A 259 -6.86 -8.05 15.39
CA PHE A 259 -5.55 -8.57 14.99
C PHE A 259 -5.19 -9.84 15.76
N GLN A 260 -5.49 -9.89 17.07
CA GLN A 260 -5.29 -11.07 17.89
C GLN A 260 -6.20 -12.24 17.47
N GLU A 261 -7.44 -11.96 17.07
CA GLU A 261 -8.35 -12.96 16.52
C GLU A 261 -7.82 -13.50 15.18
N MET A 262 -7.41 -12.63 14.26
CA MET A 262 -6.80 -13.05 13.01
C MET A 262 -5.54 -13.88 13.23
N GLN A 263 -4.68 -13.51 14.19
CA GLN A 263 -3.49 -14.29 14.57
C GLN A 263 -3.85 -15.68 15.06
N LYS A 264 -4.92 -15.84 15.83
CA LYS A 264 -5.39 -17.16 16.30
C LYS A 264 -5.99 -18.00 15.18
N THR A 265 -6.66 -17.35 14.23
CA THR A 265 -7.35 -18.02 13.12
C THR A 265 -6.39 -18.49 12.04
N ILE A 266 -5.33 -17.73 11.76
CA ILE A 266 -4.36 -18.03 10.69
C ILE A 266 -3.23 -18.88 11.27
N PRO A 267 -3.02 -20.13 10.77
CA PRO A 267 -1.97 -21.02 11.30
C PRO A 267 -0.58 -20.40 11.21
N GLY A 268 0.09 -20.26 12.35
CA GLY A 268 1.47 -19.77 12.42
C GLY A 268 1.65 -18.26 12.15
N ALA A 269 0.58 -17.49 12.13
CA ALA A 269 0.66 -16.04 11.95
C ALA A 269 1.41 -15.36 13.10
N ARG A 270 2.25 -14.37 12.75
CA ARG A 270 2.91 -13.48 13.69
C ARG A 270 2.18 -12.15 13.74
N LEU A 271 2.05 -11.56 14.92
CA LEU A 271 1.51 -10.22 15.13
C LEU A 271 2.60 -9.32 15.69
N GLU A 272 2.82 -8.19 15.02
CA GLU A 272 3.69 -7.11 15.48
C GLU A 272 2.86 -5.83 15.62
N PHE A 273 3.01 -5.12 16.74
CA PHE A 273 2.24 -3.92 17.02
C PHE A 273 3.14 -2.68 17.16
N PHE A 274 2.75 -1.59 16.50
CA PHE A 274 3.47 -0.31 16.46
C PHE A 274 2.73 0.72 17.30
N ASP A 275 3.18 0.93 18.54
CA ASP A 275 2.52 1.85 19.49
C ASP A 275 2.62 3.33 19.10
N ASP A 276 3.66 3.70 18.33
CA ASP A 276 3.99 5.09 17.98
C ASP A 276 3.71 5.48 16.53
N ALA A 277 2.96 4.64 15.81
CA ALA A 277 2.54 4.91 14.44
C ALA A 277 1.03 5.09 14.34
N GLY A 278 0.57 5.72 13.26
CA GLY A 278 -0.82 5.78 12.83
C GLY A 278 -1.19 4.63 11.90
N HIS A 279 -2.37 4.75 11.30
CA HIS A 279 -2.91 3.77 10.37
C HIS A 279 -1.99 3.47 9.19
N ALA A 280 -1.30 4.50 8.64
CA ALA A 280 -0.27 4.35 7.62
C ALA A 280 1.11 4.10 8.28
N VAL A 281 1.23 2.99 9.01
CA VAL A 281 2.42 2.63 9.80
C VAL A 281 3.71 2.61 8.98
N PHE A 282 3.63 2.17 7.74
CA PHE A 282 4.75 2.09 6.78
C PHE A 282 5.23 3.45 6.26
N VAL A 283 4.46 4.52 6.50
CA VAL A 283 4.86 5.90 6.25
C VAL A 283 5.39 6.55 7.53
N ASP A 284 4.65 6.38 8.64
CA ASP A 284 4.97 6.97 9.94
C ASP A 284 6.27 6.42 10.54
N ASP A 285 6.51 5.11 10.39
CA ASP A 285 7.69 4.41 10.93
C ASP A 285 8.32 3.49 9.87
N ALA A 286 8.66 4.12 8.73
CA ALA A 286 9.10 3.40 7.54
C ALA A 286 10.31 2.51 7.78
N ASP A 287 11.31 2.97 8.52
CA ASP A 287 12.54 2.21 8.74
C ASP A 287 12.28 0.94 9.55
N LYS A 288 11.48 1.06 10.62
CA LYS A 288 11.09 -0.11 11.44
C LYS A 288 10.18 -1.06 10.66
N PHE A 289 9.23 -0.53 9.88
CA PHE A 289 8.37 -1.34 9.03
C PHE A 289 9.18 -2.08 7.96
N ASN A 290 10.10 -1.40 7.28
CA ASN A 290 10.97 -1.99 6.26
C ASN A 290 11.86 -3.09 6.86
N ALA A 291 12.47 -2.86 8.01
CA ALA A 291 13.29 -3.87 8.69
C ALA A 291 12.49 -5.12 9.10
N LEU A 292 11.24 -4.94 9.55
CA LEU A 292 10.34 -6.04 9.88
C LEU A 292 9.94 -6.83 8.62
N LEU A 293 9.60 -6.13 7.54
CA LEU A 293 9.23 -6.74 6.27
C LEU A 293 10.43 -7.46 5.63
N ASP A 294 11.66 -6.90 5.70
CA ASP A 294 12.89 -7.58 5.26
C ASP A 294 13.07 -8.94 5.96
N GLN A 295 12.93 -8.97 7.28
CA GLN A 295 13.05 -10.22 8.05
C GLN A 295 12.01 -11.25 7.59
N PHE A 296 10.79 -10.80 7.34
CA PHE A 296 9.71 -11.67 6.87
C PHE A 296 10.00 -12.21 5.46
N VAL A 297 10.35 -11.35 4.52
CA VAL A 297 10.61 -11.71 3.11
C VAL A 297 11.83 -12.63 3.01
N LEU A 298 12.90 -12.37 3.76
CA LEU A 298 14.07 -13.25 3.84
C LEU A 298 13.70 -14.64 4.38
N ALA A 299 12.90 -14.72 5.44
CA ALA A 299 12.45 -16.00 6.02
C ALA A 299 11.54 -16.79 5.07
N VAL A 300 10.75 -16.10 4.25
CA VAL A 300 9.91 -16.72 3.21
C VAL A 300 10.76 -17.22 2.03
N ASN A 301 11.73 -16.43 1.59
CA ASN A 301 12.61 -16.76 0.46
C ASN A 301 13.58 -17.92 0.74
N ALA A 302 13.84 -18.22 2.02
CA ALA A 302 14.71 -19.32 2.45
C ALA A 302 14.03 -20.68 2.50
N ARG A 303 12.71 -20.77 2.26
CA ARG A 303 11.91 -22.00 2.29
C ARG A 303 11.76 -22.61 0.91
#